data_c4e4ae874126f3199cc1228efc153a92
#
_entry.id   c4e4ae874126f3199cc1228efc153a92
#
_cell.length_a   1.000
_cell.length_b   1.000
_cell.length_c   1.000
_cell.angle_alpha   90.00
_cell.angle_beta   90.00
_cell.angle_gamma   90.00
#
_symmetry.space_group_name_H-M   'P 1'
#
loop_
_entity.id
_entity.type
_entity.pdbx_description
1 polymer ?
#
loop_
_entity_poly.entity_id
_entity_poly.type
_entity_poly.pdbx_seq_one_letter_code
_entity_poly.pdbx_strand_id
1 'polypeptide(L)'
;INVSDKSLTRFEAAAIVNSCLGDVAEVTNVERSLIDEFSSEIALLRGRIDGIEARMNEFEAGTFSSTTTLDGKAVFVLGAVDGNGDLDEGDTEAVSAAYVYQMNLNTSFTGDDNLYVRLKTSDGFENFTSKPGNYHNEAGSHGSVLKVDKIWYTFPLGEKVEATIGPKIENYYMLAASPSVYK
;
A
#
# COMPACT_ATOMS: atom_id res chain seq x y z
N ILE A 1 -4.94 -47.83 16.95
CA ILE A 1 -4.58 -46.68 16.10
C ILE A 1 -3.27 -47.05 15.44
N ASN A 2 -3.28 -47.22 14.13
CA ASN A 2 -2.10 -47.59 13.36
C ASN A 2 -1.36 -46.27 13.03
N VAL A 3 -0.32 -45.98 13.79
CA VAL A 3 0.57 -44.83 13.52
C VAL A 3 1.63 -45.32 12.52
N SER A 4 1.39 -45.13 11.23
CA SER A 4 2.40 -45.39 10.22
C SER A 4 3.35 -44.19 10.14
N ASP A 5 4.63 -44.43 10.22
CA ASP A 5 5.86 -43.65 9.91
C ASP A 5 5.78 -42.22 9.36
N LYS A 6 4.76 -41.43 9.71
CA LYS A 6 4.73 -39.99 9.48
C LYS A 6 5.15 -39.27 10.76
N SER A 7 6.15 -38.39 10.66
CA SER A 7 6.47 -37.45 11.72
C SER A 7 5.26 -36.58 12.02
N LEU A 8 4.65 -36.77 13.17
CA LEU A 8 3.54 -35.95 13.66
C LEU A 8 4.03 -34.54 13.92
N THR A 9 3.30 -33.57 13.46
CA THR A 9 3.51 -32.17 13.85
C THR A 9 3.17 -32.00 15.35
N ARG A 10 3.75 -31.02 16.02
CA ARG A 10 3.43 -30.71 17.43
C ARG A 10 1.93 -30.51 17.67
N PHE A 11 1.21 -29.98 16.69
CA PHE A 11 -0.24 -29.78 16.75
C PHE A 11 -1.03 -31.10 16.68
N GLU A 12 -0.63 -32.00 15.80
CA GLU A 12 -1.27 -33.33 15.71
C GLU A 12 -1.00 -34.15 16.97
N ALA A 13 0.19 -34.08 17.54
CA ALA A 13 0.53 -34.69 18.80
C ALA A 13 -0.32 -34.12 19.96
N ALA A 14 -0.48 -32.79 20.03
CA ALA A 14 -1.33 -32.13 21.03
C ALA A 14 -2.81 -32.51 20.89
N ALA A 15 -3.33 -32.64 19.66
CA ALA A 15 -4.71 -33.05 19.41
C ALA A 15 -4.96 -34.51 19.84
N ILE A 16 -4.00 -35.40 19.58
CA ILE A 16 -4.07 -36.80 20.00
C ILE A 16 -4.03 -36.90 21.52
N VAL A 17 -3.14 -36.18 22.17
CA VAL A 17 -3.04 -36.14 23.64
C VAL A 17 -4.35 -35.61 24.25
N ASN A 18 -4.93 -34.55 23.68
CA ASN A 18 -6.19 -33.98 24.17
C ASN A 18 -7.38 -34.94 23.97
N SER A 19 -7.40 -35.72 22.89
CA SER A 19 -8.46 -36.74 22.69
C SER A 19 -8.31 -37.96 23.60
N CYS A 20 -7.08 -38.32 23.97
CA CYS A 20 -6.82 -39.40 24.92
C CYS A 20 -7.11 -39.00 26.38
N LEU A 21 -6.90 -37.74 26.73
CA LEU A 21 -7.13 -37.23 28.11
C LEU A 21 -8.61 -37.13 28.51
N GLY A 22 -9.54 -37.10 27.52
CA GLY A 22 -10.98 -37.12 27.78
C GLY A 22 -11.50 -38.43 28.41
N ASP A 23 -10.72 -39.55 28.32
CA ASP A 23 -11.12 -40.88 28.73
C ASP A 23 -10.35 -41.43 29.97
N VAL A 24 -9.42 -40.67 30.56
CA VAL A 24 -8.56 -41.17 31.64
C VAL A 24 -9.05 -40.69 33.01
N ALA A 25 -9.54 -41.62 33.82
CA ALA A 25 -10.08 -41.35 35.13
C ALA A 25 -9.01 -41.08 36.24
N GLU A 26 -7.74 -41.33 36.01
CA GLU A 26 -6.64 -41.05 36.93
C GLU A 26 -5.44 -40.47 36.18
N VAL A 27 -5.20 -39.16 36.35
CA VAL A 27 -4.06 -38.43 35.75
C VAL A 27 -2.90 -38.49 36.73
N THR A 28 -1.77 -39.03 36.28
CA THR A 28 -0.52 -39.07 37.10
C THR A 28 0.06 -37.66 37.29
N ASN A 29 0.89 -37.46 38.33
CA ASN A 29 1.51 -36.16 38.59
C ASN A 29 2.37 -35.62 37.41
N VAL A 30 2.94 -36.53 36.61
CA VAL A 30 3.73 -36.18 35.41
C VAL A 30 2.81 -35.67 34.31
N GLU A 31 1.64 -36.30 34.12
CA GLU A 31 0.65 -35.88 33.11
C GLU A 31 0.03 -34.55 33.49
N ARG A 32 -0.21 -34.28 34.75
CA ARG A 32 -0.67 -32.96 35.23
C ARG A 32 0.33 -31.86 34.93
N SER A 33 1.61 -32.10 35.19
CA SER A 33 2.66 -31.11 34.86
C SER A 33 2.73 -30.80 33.38
N LEU A 34 2.57 -31.85 32.53
CA LEU A 34 2.54 -31.67 31.07
C LEU A 34 1.28 -30.91 30.61
N ILE A 35 0.13 -31.21 31.19
CA ILE A 35 -1.14 -30.51 30.89
C ILE A 35 -1.05 -29.04 31.27
N ASP A 36 -0.46 -28.72 32.42
CA ASP A 36 -0.29 -27.34 32.87
C ASP A 36 0.69 -26.57 31.99
N GLU A 37 1.77 -27.21 31.54
CA GLU A 37 2.73 -26.63 30.59
C GLU A 37 2.08 -26.36 29.23
N PHE A 38 1.37 -27.35 28.66
CA PHE A 38 0.66 -27.17 27.40
C PHE A 38 -0.51 -26.18 27.50
N SER A 39 -1.21 -26.13 28.62
CA SER A 39 -2.31 -25.19 28.81
C SER A 39 -1.79 -23.73 28.82
N SER A 40 -0.63 -23.48 29.41
CA SER A 40 0.00 -22.16 29.37
C SER A 40 0.49 -21.77 27.98
N GLU A 41 1.09 -22.70 27.23
CA GLU A 41 1.48 -22.48 25.84
C GLU A 41 0.27 -22.21 24.92
N ILE A 42 -0.81 -22.98 25.10
CA ILE A 42 -2.07 -22.80 24.35
C ILE A 42 -2.71 -21.45 24.67
N ALA A 43 -2.72 -21.04 25.94
CA ALA A 43 -3.24 -19.73 26.35
C ALA A 43 -2.42 -18.59 25.73
N LEU A 44 -1.09 -18.72 25.71
CA LEU A 44 -0.20 -17.75 25.08
C LEU A 44 -0.40 -17.68 23.55
N LEU A 45 -0.57 -18.84 22.90
CA LEU A 45 -0.85 -18.91 21.45
C LEU A 45 -2.19 -18.32 21.09
N ARG A 46 -3.25 -18.58 21.90
CA ARG A 46 -4.57 -17.95 21.73
C ARG A 46 -4.47 -16.44 21.84
N GLY A 47 -3.81 -15.92 22.86
CA GLY A 47 -3.62 -14.48 23.02
C GLY A 47 -2.85 -13.83 21.84
N ARG A 48 -1.90 -14.57 21.23
CA ARG A 48 -1.21 -14.10 20.03
C ARG A 48 -2.11 -14.15 18.79
N ILE A 49 -2.94 -15.18 18.65
CA ILE A 49 -3.91 -15.29 17.55
C ILE A 49 -4.94 -14.18 17.66
N ASP A 50 -5.54 -13.98 18.82
CA ASP A 50 -6.50 -12.90 19.08
C ASP A 50 -5.89 -11.52 18.77
N GLY A 51 -4.61 -11.32 19.12
CA GLY A 51 -3.88 -10.10 18.82
C GLY A 51 -3.59 -9.91 17.32
N ILE A 52 -3.36 -11.00 16.57
CA ILE A 52 -3.19 -10.96 15.12
C ILE A 52 -4.54 -10.71 14.43
N GLU A 53 -5.61 -11.37 14.87
CA GLU A 53 -6.96 -11.16 14.34
C GLU A 53 -7.44 -9.73 14.57
N ALA A 54 -7.18 -9.16 15.75
CA ALA A 54 -7.51 -7.76 16.04
C ALA A 54 -6.77 -6.80 15.11
N ARG A 55 -5.47 -7.02 14.88
CA ARG A 55 -4.66 -6.21 13.94
C ARG A 55 -5.10 -6.39 12.49
N MET A 56 -5.50 -7.60 12.11
CA MET A 56 -5.98 -7.90 10.76
C MET A 56 -7.31 -7.19 10.50
N ASN A 57 -8.23 -7.21 11.46
CA ASN A 57 -9.49 -6.48 11.38
C ASN A 57 -9.29 -4.96 11.32
N GLU A 58 -8.33 -4.42 12.10
CA GLU A 58 -7.97 -3.00 12.05
C GLU A 58 -7.33 -2.64 10.69
N PHE A 59 -6.50 -3.53 10.15
CA PHE A 59 -5.89 -3.36 8.85
C PHE A 59 -6.93 -3.44 7.73
N GLU A 60 -7.83 -4.42 7.75
CA GLU A 60 -8.94 -4.55 6.79
C GLU A 60 -9.89 -3.35 6.84
N ALA A 61 -10.18 -2.81 8.01
CA ALA A 61 -11.01 -1.61 8.15
C ALA A 61 -10.35 -0.35 7.58
N GLY A 62 -9.02 -0.31 7.54
CA GLY A 62 -8.24 0.81 6.99
C GLY A 62 -7.81 0.65 5.54
N THR A 63 -7.93 -0.55 4.96
CA THR A 63 -7.50 -0.79 3.57
C THR A 63 -8.62 -0.52 2.57
N PHE A 64 -8.28 0.16 1.49
CA PHE A 64 -9.20 0.41 0.38
C PHE A 64 -9.68 -0.90 -0.28
N SER A 65 -8.79 -1.89 -0.37
CA SER A 65 -9.07 -3.21 -0.95
C SER A 65 -7.95 -4.19 -0.57
N SER A 66 -8.23 -5.48 -0.54
CA SER A 66 -7.22 -6.53 -0.35
C SER A 66 -6.25 -6.67 -1.53
N THR A 67 -6.65 -6.26 -2.72
CA THR A 67 -5.88 -6.36 -3.97
C THR A 67 -5.38 -5.02 -4.49
N THR A 68 -5.91 -3.91 -3.96
CA THR A 68 -5.56 -2.56 -4.41
C THR A 68 -5.06 -1.73 -3.25
N THR A 69 -3.86 -1.20 -3.39
CA THR A 69 -3.33 -0.18 -2.49
C THR A 69 -3.58 1.21 -3.06
N LEU A 70 -3.93 2.13 -2.18
CA LEU A 70 -4.11 3.54 -2.51
C LEU A 70 -3.04 4.35 -1.79
N ASP A 71 -2.24 5.08 -2.54
CA ASP A 71 -1.36 6.12 -2.03
C ASP A 71 -1.58 7.42 -2.79
N GLY A 72 -1.08 8.51 -2.25
CA GLY A 72 -1.25 9.78 -2.93
C GLY A 72 -0.60 10.94 -2.21
N LYS A 73 -0.70 12.10 -2.84
CA LYS A 73 -0.24 13.34 -2.25
C LYS A 73 -1.21 14.49 -2.55
N ALA A 74 -1.29 15.41 -1.61
CA ALA A 74 -1.91 16.71 -1.79
C ALA A 74 -0.85 17.80 -1.56
N VAL A 75 -0.72 18.70 -2.51
CA VAL A 75 0.18 19.85 -2.41
C VAL A 75 -0.65 21.11 -2.52
N PHE A 76 -0.47 22.01 -1.58
CA PHE A 76 -1.07 23.34 -1.59
C PHE A 76 0.04 24.37 -1.68
N VAL A 77 -0.09 25.28 -2.61
CA VAL A 77 0.86 26.38 -2.82
C VAL A 77 0.12 27.68 -2.62
N LEU A 78 0.67 28.52 -1.77
CA LEU A 78 0.23 29.91 -1.59
C LEU A 78 1.42 30.81 -1.93
N GLY A 79 1.23 31.71 -2.86
CA GLY A 79 2.32 32.59 -3.28
C GLY A 79 1.83 33.81 -4.03
N ALA A 80 2.74 34.72 -4.24
CA ALA A 80 2.54 35.87 -5.08
C ALA A 80 3.72 36.00 -6.04
N VAL A 81 3.47 36.51 -7.24
CA VAL A 81 4.49 36.80 -8.23
C VAL A 81 4.52 38.34 -8.38
N ASP A 82 5.68 38.92 -8.11
CA ASP A 82 5.96 40.31 -8.37
C ASP A 82 6.84 40.39 -9.64
N GLY A 83 6.37 41.09 -10.64
CA GLY A 83 7.09 41.27 -11.90
C GLY A 83 7.54 42.70 -12.11
N ASN A 84 8.83 42.90 -12.29
CA ASN A 84 9.41 44.19 -12.52
C ASN A 84 9.25 44.58 -14.00
N GLY A 85 8.11 45.14 -14.37
CA GLY A 85 7.96 46.01 -15.50
C GLY A 85 7.52 45.50 -16.85
N ASP A 86 7.28 44.19 -17.05
CA ASP A 86 6.85 43.62 -18.34
C ASP A 86 5.73 42.57 -18.18
N LEU A 87 4.85 42.84 -17.23
CA LEU A 87 3.63 42.06 -17.08
C LEU A 87 2.54 42.70 -17.94
N ASP A 88 1.93 41.94 -18.84
CA ASP A 88 0.78 42.37 -19.60
C ASP A 88 -0.34 42.91 -18.66
N GLU A 89 -1.09 43.89 -19.09
CA GLU A 89 -2.23 44.45 -18.35
C GLU A 89 -3.22 43.30 -18.01
N GLY A 90 -3.18 42.85 -16.79
CA GLY A 90 -4.01 41.72 -16.33
C GLY A 90 -3.28 40.72 -15.45
N ASP A 91 -1.99 40.78 -15.40
CA ASP A 91 -1.17 39.98 -14.48
C ASP A 91 -1.24 40.58 -13.08
N THR A 92 -2.08 40.00 -12.27
CA THR A 92 -2.30 40.48 -10.91
C THR A 92 -1.14 40.08 -10.01
N GLU A 93 -0.53 41.08 -9.37
CA GLU A 93 0.38 40.93 -8.22
C GLU A 93 -0.36 40.36 -6.98
N ALA A 94 -1.45 39.69 -7.20
CA ALA A 94 -2.29 39.13 -6.14
C ALA A 94 -1.72 37.84 -5.60
N VAL A 95 -1.93 37.62 -4.31
CA VAL A 95 -1.66 36.32 -3.70
C VAL A 95 -2.57 35.28 -4.34
N SER A 96 -1.97 34.24 -4.90
CA SER A 96 -2.65 33.14 -5.55
C SER A 96 -2.50 31.86 -4.74
N ALA A 97 -3.56 31.06 -4.74
CA ALA A 97 -3.54 29.74 -4.17
C ALA A 97 -3.67 28.70 -5.28
N ALA A 98 -2.83 27.69 -5.23
CA ALA A 98 -2.86 26.55 -6.16
C ALA A 98 -2.85 25.24 -5.41
N TYR A 99 -3.33 24.18 -6.03
CA TYR A 99 -3.28 22.86 -5.46
C TYR A 99 -3.03 21.78 -6.50
N VAL A 100 -2.42 20.69 -6.06
CA VAL A 100 -2.37 19.41 -6.77
C VAL A 100 -2.86 18.34 -5.82
N TYR A 101 -3.77 17.51 -6.30
CA TYR A 101 -4.16 16.27 -5.66
C TYR A 101 -3.92 15.10 -6.61
N GLN A 102 -3.22 14.09 -6.12
CA GLN A 102 -2.84 12.91 -6.87
C GLN A 102 -3.14 11.67 -6.04
N MET A 103 -3.81 10.70 -6.66
CA MET A 103 -4.04 9.37 -6.13
C MET A 103 -3.39 8.33 -7.04
N ASN A 104 -2.64 7.41 -6.47
CA ASN A 104 -2.07 6.27 -7.16
C ASN A 104 -2.76 5.00 -6.66
N LEU A 105 -3.31 4.24 -7.57
CA LEU A 105 -3.91 2.94 -7.33
C LEU A 105 -2.95 1.88 -7.89
N ASN A 106 -2.51 0.97 -7.04
CA ASN A 106 -1.71 -0.18 -7.43
C ASN A 106 -2.53 -1.43 -7.13
N THR A 107 -2.94 -2.15 -8.18
CA THR A 107 -3.78 -3.34 -8.08
C THR A 107 -3.02 -4.54 -8.60
N SER A 108 -2.88 -5.57 -7.76
CA SER A 108 -2.34 -6.86 -8.18
C SER A 108 -3.46 -7.89 -8.26
N PHE A 109 -3.47 -8.69 -9.31
CA PHE A 109 -4.44 -9.77 -9.53
C PHE A 109 -3.85 -11.15 -9.25
N THR A 110 -2.54 -11.29 -9.44
CA THR A 110 -1.84 -12.58 -9.31
C THR A 110 -0.82 -12.60 -8.18
N GLY A 111 -0.48 -11.44 -7.62
CA GLY A 111 0.56 -11.25 -6.62
C GLY A 111 1.88 -10.74 -7.20
N ASP A 112 2.18 -11.07 -8.47
CA ASP A 112 3.42 -10.70 -9.16
C ASP A 112 3.21 -9.65 -10.26
N ASP A 113 2.00 -9.16 -10.42
CA ASP A 113 1.59 -8.18 -11.41
C ASP A 113 1.16 -6.86 -10.77
N ASN A 114 1.09 -5.79 -11.56
CA ASN A 114 0.60 -4.50 -11.09
C ASN A 114 -0.13 -3.73 -12.18
N LEU A 115 -1.41 -3.45 -11.93
CA LEU A 115 -2.15 -2.42 -12.65
C LEU A 115 -1.97 -1.10 -11.92
N TYR A 116 -1.21 -0.20 -12.51
CA TYR A 116 -1.03 1.15 -11.99
C TYR A 116 -2.01 2.13 -12.64
N VAL A 117 -2.75 2.87 -11.83
CA VAL A 117 -3.63 3.95 -12.27
C VAL A 117 -3.37 5.18 -11.43
N ARG A 118 -3.04 6.31 -12.09
CA ARG A 118 -2.92 7.60 -11.43
C ARG A 118 -4.11 8.48 -11.79
N LEU A 119 -4.80 8.94 -10.78
CA LEU A 119 -5.80 9.99 -10.88
C LEU A 119 -5.17 11.29 -10.39
N LYS A 120 -5.34 12.36 -11.14
CA LYS A 120 -4.77 13.67 -10.80
C LYS A 120 -5.79 14.77 -11.07
N THR A 121 -5.80 15.76 -10.17
CA THR A 121 -6.47 17.05 -10.39
C THR A 121 -5.57 18.17 -9.87
N SER A 122 -5.64 19.31 -10.49
CA SER A 122 -4.88 20.50 -10.09
C SER A 122 -5.53 21.77 -10.62
N ASP A 123 -5.29 22.87 -9.94
CA ASP A 123 -5.72 24.20 -10.39
C ASP A 123 -4.89 25.31 -9.76
N GLY A 124 -4.97 26.50 -10.33
CA GLY A 124 -4.34 27.72 -9.81
C GLY A 124 -2.87 27.89 -10.15
N PHE A 125 -2.24 26.96 -10.90
CA PHE A 125 -0.83 27.05 -11.25
C PHE A 125 -0.54 27.99 -12.43
N GLU A 126 -1.53 28.39 -13.20
CA GLU A 126 -1.36 29.31 -14.34
C GLU A 126 -0.66 30.62 -13.92
N ASN A 127 -1.03 31.13 -12.76
CA ASN A 127 -0.43 32.34 -12.23
C ASN A 127 1.05 32.21 -11.85
N PHE A 128 1.55 30.98 -11.71
CA PHE A 128 2.93 30.70 -11.37
C PHE A 128 3.76 30.22 -12.55
N THR A 129 3.16 29.50 -13.50
CA THR A 129 3.86 28.80 -14.57
C THR A 129 3.99 29.60 -15.85
N SER A 130 3.13 30.57 -16.05
CA SER A 130 3.14 31.44 -17.24
C SER A 130 4.23 32.51 -17.22
N LYS A 131 4.92 32.67 -16.09
CA LYS A 131 5.93 33.73 -15.90
C LYS A 131 7.34 33.25 -16.10
N PRO A 132 8.23 34.01 -16.76
CA PRO A 132 9.64 33.65 -16.88
C PRO A 132 10.29 33.52 -15.51
N GLY A 133 11.03 32.43 -15.31
CA GLY A 133 11.75 32.15 -14.07
C GLY A 133 10.94 31.45 -12.98
N ASN A 134 9.68 31.17 -13.22
CA ASN A 134 8.81 30.52 -12.27
C ASN A 134 8.69 29.00 -12.58
N TYR A 135 9.46 28.21 -11.85
CA TYR A 135 9.51 26.75 -12.05
C TYR A 135 8.84 26.03 -10.90
N HIS A 136 7.66 25.49 -11.14
CA HIS A 136 6.97 24.61 -10.21
C HIS A 136 7.00 23.17 -10.72
N ASN A 137 7.57 22.27 -9.93
CA ASN A 137 7.63 20.83 -10.27
C ASN A 137 6.25 20.17 -10.36
N GLU A 138 5.29 20.74 -9.70
CA GLU A 138 3.90 20.22 -9.70
C GLU A 138 3.02 20.98 -10.71
N ALA A 139 3.61 21.82 -11.54
CA ALA A 139 2.90 22.61 -12.51
C ALA A 139 2.06 21.74 -13.47
N GLY A 140 0.83 22.11 -13.58
CA GLY A 140 -0.13 21.50 -14.49
C GLY A 140 -1.53 21.87 -14.08
N SER A 141 -2.24 22.60 -14.91
CA SER A 141 -3.65 22.86 -14.68
C SER A 141 -4.50 21.75 -15.31
N HIS A 142 -5.36 21.16 -14.49
CA HIS A 142 -6.39 20.23 -14.93
C HIS A 142 -7.78 20.87 -14.87
N GLY A 143 -7.87 22.17 -14.54
CA GLY A 143 -9.12 22.91 -14.43
C GLY A 143 -10.04 22.32 -13.37
N SER A 144 -9.51 21.90 -12.21
CA SER A 144 -10.24 21.25 -11.12
C SER A 144 -10.98 19.95 -11.51
N VAL A 145 -10.62 19.35 -12.65
CA VAL A 145 -11.24 18.09 -13.11
C VAL A 145 -10.34 16.91 -12.77
N LEU A 146 -10.92 15.91 -12.10
CA LEU A 146 -10.21 14.65 -11.84
C LEU A 146 -10.08 13.86 -13.14
N LYS A 147 -8.85 13.54 -13.54
CA LYS A 147 -8.53 12.83 -14.79
C LYS A 147 -7.63 11.65 -14.53
N VAL A 148 -7.73 10.62 -15.40
CA VAL A 148 -6.72 9.56 -15.48
C VAL A 148 -5.47 10.17 -16.11
N ASP A 149 -4.45 10.38 -15.28
CA ASP A 149 -3.16 10.94 -15.69
C ASP A 149 -2.27 9.87 -16.29
N LYS A 150 -2.17 8.72 -15.62
CA LYS A 150 -1.37 7.56 -16.05
C LYS A 150 -2.17 6.28 -15.88
N ILE A 151 -1.91 5.31 -16.75
CA ILE A 151 -2.44 3.95 -16.66
C ILE A 151 -1.58 2.98 -17.44
N TRP A 152 -1.11 1.93 -16.76
CA TRP A 152 -0.39 0.82 -17.38
C TRP A 152 -0.50 -0.44 -16.53
N TYR A 153 -0.23 -1.58 -17.14
CA TYR A 153 -0.18 -2.88 -16.52
C TYR A 153 1.19 -3.50 -16.71
N THR A 154 1.77 -3.97 -15.62
CA THR A 154 3.08 -4.60 -15.57
C THR A 154 2.92 -6.04 -15.08
N PHE A 155 3.55 -6.98 -15.76
CA PHE A 155 3.47 -8.39 -15.44
C PHE A 155 4.76 -9.14 -15.81
N PRO A 156 5.11 -10.22 -15.08
CA PRO A 156 6.30 -11.00 -15.38
C PRO A 156 6.10 -11.86 -16.63
N LEU A 157 7.14 -11.92 -17.49
CA LEU A 157 7.29 -12.86 -18.59
C LEU A 157 8.44 -13.83 -18.26
N GLY A 158 8.16 -14.85 -17.45
CA GLY A 158 9.17 -15.76 -16.92
C GLY A 158 9.95 -15.14 -15.76
N GLU A 159 11.14 -15.68 -15.45
CA GLU A 159 11.88 -15.34 -14.23
C GLU A 159 12.71 -14.05 -14.32
N LYS A 160 12.98 -13.54 -15.52
CA LYS A 160 13.97 -12.47 -15.74
C LYS A 160 13.46 -11.28 -16.55
N VAL A 161 12.25 -11.36 -17.05
CA VAL A 161 11.68 -10.35 -17.95
C VAL A 161 10.37 -9.86 -17.36
N GLU A 162 10.21 -8.55 -17.34
CA GLU A 162 8.97 -7.88 -16.97
C GLU A 162 8.45 -7.12 -18.20
N ALA A 163 7.18 -7.24 -18.48
CA ALA A 163 6.51 -6.53 -19.55
C ALA A 163 5.58 -5.47 -18.99
N THR A 164 5.62 -4.28 -19.59
CA THR A 164 4.70 -3.19 -19.26
C THR A 164 3.94 -2.77 -20.49
N ILE A 165 2.61 -2.66 -20.36
CA ILE A 165 1.71 -2.25 -21.44
C ILE A 165 0.71 -1.24 -20.91
N GLY A 166 0.43 -0.19 -21.67
CA GLY A 166 -0.60 0.78 -21.29
C GLY A 166 -0.69 1.95 -22.24
N PRO A 167 -1.83 2.66 -22.27
CA PRO A 167 -2.04 3.82 -23.15
C PRO A 167 -1.37 5.10 -22.66
N LYS A 168 -1.00 5.18 -21.37
CA LYS A 168 -0.38 6.36 -20.73
C LYS A 168 0.75 5.95 -19.80
N ILE A 169 1.83 5.43 -20.38
CA ILE A 169 3.02 5.00 -19.67
C ILE A 169 3.94 6.21 -19.47
N GLU A 170 4.57 6.26 -18.30
CA GLU A 170 5.62 7.21 -18.00
C GLU A 170 6.97 6.47 -18.00
N ASN A 171 7.81 6.75 -18.98
CA ASN A 171 9.01 5.97 -19.27
C ASN A 171 10.03 5.93 -18.13
N TYR A 172 10.14 6.99 -17.33
CA TYR A 172 11.10 7.03 -16.23
C TYR A 172 10.73 6.11 -15.06
N TYR A 173 9.48 5.64 -14.97
CA TYR A 173 9.10 4.59 -13.99
C TYR A 173 9.67 3.23 -14.36
N MET A 174 10.05 3.03 -15.62
CA MET A 174 10.63 1.78 -16.13
C MET A 174 12.17 1.77 -16.01
N LEU A 175 12.76 2.85 -15.53
CA LEU A 175 14.21 2.94 -15.33
C LEU A 175 14.60 2.39 -13.95
N ALA A 176 15.72 1.70 -13.90
CA ALA A 176 16.29 1.19 -12.64
C ALA A 176 16.66 2.31 -11.64
N ALA A 177 16.85 3.53 -12.14
CA ALA A 177 17.10 4.71 -11.32
C ALA A 177 16.33 5.91 -11.88
N SER A 178 15.73 6.71 -11.00
CA SER A 178 15.09 7.95 -11.40
C SER A 178 16.16 8.97 -11.82
N PRO A 179 16.04 9.60 -12.99
CA PRO A 179 16.99 10.61 -13.45
C PRO A 179 16.85 11.95 -12.71
N SER A 180 15.85 12.10 -11.85
CA SER A 180 15.56 13.32 -11.12
C SER A 180 15.72 13.14 -9.61
N VAL A 181 16.33 14.14 -8.97
CA VAL A 181 16.41 14.24 -7.49
C VAL A 181 15.07 14.70 -6.89
N TYR A 182 14.21 15.29 -7.71
CA TYR A 182 12.89 15.77 -7.31
C TYR A 182 11.82 14.74 -7.71
N LYS A 183 11.07 14.27 -6.73
CA LYS A 183 9.93 13.36 -6.92
C LYS A 183 8.62 14.06 -6.62
#